data_4d964969c0b79486d91517c973b55cdd
#
_entry.id   4d964969c0b79486d91517c973b55cdd
#
_cell.length_a   1.000
_cell.length_b   1.000
_cell.length_c   1.000
_cell.angle_alpha   90.00
_cell.angle_beta   90.00
_cell.angle_gamma   90.00
#
_symmetry.space_group_name_H-M   'P 1'
#
loop_
_entity.id
_entity.type
_entity.pdbx_description
1 polymer ?
#
loop_
_entity_poly.entity_id
_entity_poly.type
_entity_poly.pdbx_seq_one_letter_code
_entity_poly.pdbx_strand_id
1 'polypeptide(L)'
;MADQPARASLIDGKAFSQTLVERVAAAAARLEAAHGVKPGLAVVIVGEDPASQLYVRNKGETTLKAGMRSDTHRLPDTTTQEELLALIAALNADAGIHGILVQLPLPKHIDSAAVLDAIDPDKDVDGFHVVNVGRLAVGLPGMTPCTPLGSLMMLKDQLGDLSGLNAVIVGRSNIVGKPMAQLLLGESCTVTVAHSRTRDLPALCRTADILVAAVGRPEMIKGDWIKPGATVIDVGINRVPSKDPVKAAEGKTRVVGDVDFNEAVEVAGRITPVPGGVGPMTIACLLANTYTAACRAAGVTPEDLNS
;
A
#
# COMPACT_ATOMS: atom_id res chain seq x y z
N MET A 1 -43.09 0.37 -5.63
CA MET A 1 -41.86 0.34 -6.43
C MET A 1 -40.75 0.11 -5.44
N ALA A 2 -40.11 -1.05 -5.46
CA ALA A 2 -38.95 -1.30 -4.62
C ALA A 2 -37.85 -0.34 -5.10
N ASP A 3 -37.34 0.49 -4.18
CA ASP A 3 -36.17 1.33 -4.43
C ASP A 3 -35.05 0.43 -4.94
N GLN A 4 -34.56 0.67 -6.15
CA GLN A 4 -33.33 0.01 -6.58
C GLN A 4 -32.24 0.46 -5.62
N PRO A 5 -31.47 -0.45 -5.03
CA PRO A 5 -30.37 -0.06 -4.16
C PRO A 5 -29.46 0.90 -4.94
N ALA A 6 -29.17 2.05 -4.34
CA ALA A 6 -28.27 3.01 -4.96
C ALA A 6 -26.90 2.33 -5.18
N ARG A 7 -26.32 2.52 -6.36
CA ARG A 7 -24.96 2.01 -6.65
C ARG A 7 -23.96 2.49 -5.58
N ALA A 8 -22.98 1.66 -5.29
CA ALA A 8 -21.92 2.00 -4.34
C ALA A 8 -21.25 3.34 -4.69
N SER A 9 -21.00 4.17 -3.69
CA SER A 9 -20.14 5.34 -3.86
C SER A 9 -18.69 4.91 -4.07
N LEU A 10 -17.98 5.63 -4.97
CA LEU A 10 -16.58 5.33 -5.25
C LEU A 10 -15.67 5.99 -4.23
N ILE A 11 -14.72 5.21 -3.71
CA ILE A 11 -13.63 5.72 -2.87
C ILE A 11 -12.49 6.13 -3.80
N ASP A 12 -12.39 7.43 -4.10
CA ASP A 12 -11.38 7.96 -5.04
C ASP A 12 -10.00 8.08 -4.38
N GLY A 13 -9.24 6.97 -4.39
CA GLY A 13 -7.90 6.94 -3.84
C GLY A 13 -6.90 7.84 -4.59
N LYS A 14 -7.18 8.18 -5.84
CA LYS A 14 -6.34 9.12 -6.60
C LYS A 14 -6.48 10.55 -6.05
N ALA A 15 -7.69 11.02 -5.83
CA ALA A 15 -7.93 12.33 -5.23
C ALA A 15 -7.34 12.39 -3.81
N PHE A 16 -7.56 11.33 -3.02
CA PHE A 16 -7.02 11.21 -1.66
C PHE A 16 -5.49 11.26 -1.64
N SER A 17 -4.84 10.50 -2.52
CA SER A 17 -3.38 10.48 -2.62
C SER A 17 -2.81 11.83 -3.01
N GLN A 18 -3.47 12.59 -3.88
CA GLN A 18 -3.04 13.92 -4.28
C GLN A 18 -3.04 14.88 -3.09
N THR A 19 -4.11 14.89 -2.30
CA THR A 19 -4.21 15.71 -1.07
C THR A 19 -3.12 15.34 -0.07
N LEU A 20 -2.85 14.05 0.14
CA LEU A 20 -1.79 13.60 1.04
C LEU A 20 -0.40 14.03 0.54
N VAL A 21 -0.12 13.89 -0.75
CA VAL A 21 1.16 14.34 -1.34
C VAL A 21 1.35 15.85 -1.18
N GLU A 22 0.29 16.66 -1.34
CA GLU A 22 0.35 18.11 -1.13
C GLU A 22 0.65 18.44 0.35
N ARG A 23 0.04 17.73 1.31
CA ARG A 23 0.36 17.88 2.74
C ARG A 23 1.81 17.51 3.03
N VAL A 24 2.29 16.37 2.50
CA VAL A 24 3.68 15.95 2.66
C VAL A 24 4.63 17.00 2.08
N ALA A 25 4.36 17.52 0.90
CA ALA A 25 5.19 18.55 0.27
C ALA A 25 5.30 19.82 1.14
N ALA A 26 4.18 20.29 1.67
CA ALA A 26 4.16 21.44 2.56
C ALA A 26 4.93 21.19 3.86
N ALA A 27 4.77 20.00 4.46
CA ALA A 27 5.47 19.61 5.69
C ALA A 27 6.98 19.44 5.44
N ALA A 28 7.38 18.83 4.32
CA ALA A 28 8.78 18.68 3.93
C ALA A 28 9.46 20.05 3.73
N ALA A 29 8.77 21.00 3.09
CA ALA A 29 9.28 22.35 2.92
C ALA A 29 9.46 23.09 4.26
N ARG A 30 8.54 22.90 5.21
CA ARG A 30 8.69 23.46 6.58
C ARG A 30 9.88 22.82 7.32
N LEU A 31 10.05 21.52 7.22
CA LEU A 31 11.18 20.81 7.83
C LEU A 31 12.51 21.33 7.27
N GLU A 32 12.62 21.47 5.94
CA GLU A 32 13.82 22.00 5.29
C GLU A 32 14.10 23.45 5.70
N ALA A 33 13.08 24.31 5.73
CA ALA A 33 13.24 25.70 6.12
C ALA A 33 13.61 25.89 7.60
N ALA A 34 13.06 25.09 8.52
CA ALA A 34 13.27 25.26 9.94
C ALA A 34 14.52 24.51 10.46
N HIS A 35 14.89 23.38 9.84
CA HIS A 35 15.91 22.48 10.35
C HIS A 35 17.02 22.16 9.34
N GLY A 36 16.93 22.64 8.09
CA GLY A 36 17.88 22.33 7.02
C GLY A 36 17.84 20.86 6.56
N VAL A 37 16.79 20.12 6.91
CA VAL A 37 16.66 18.70 6.61
C VAL A 37 15.69 18.49 5.46
N LYS A 38 16.21 18.03 4.32
CA LYS A 38 15.42 17.66 3.15
C LYS A 38 15.16 16.14 3.18
N PRO A 39 13.90 15.67 3.29
CA PRO A 39 13.62 14.25 3.27
C PRO A 39 14.16 13.58 2.01
N GLY A 40 14.88 12.47 2.15
CA GLY A 40 15.50 11.73 1.05
C GLY A 40 15.01 10.29 1.01
N LEU A 41 14.53 9.85 -0.17
CA LEU A 41 14.08 8.49 -0.46
C LEU A 41 15.03 7.83 -1.45
N ALA A 42 15.59 6.68 -1.08
CA ALA A 42 16.29 5.78 -2.00
C ALA A 42 15.36 4.63 -2.42
N VAL A 43 15.21 4.43 -3.71
CA VAL A 43 14.46 3.32 -4.30
C VAL A 43 15.41 2.41 -5.05
N VAL A 44 15.50 1.16 -4.65
CA VAL A 44 16.34 0.14 -5.28
C VAL A 44 15.47 -0.82 -6.07
N ILE A 45 15.81 -1.07 -7.32
CA ILE A 45 15.18 -2.07 -8.18
C ILE A 45 16.25 -2.97 -8.79
N VAL A 46 16.00 -4.29 -8.77
CA VAL A 46 16.85 -5.31 -9.39
C VAL A 46 16.10 -5.97 -10.53
N GLY A 47 16.69 -5.93 -11.74
CA GLY A 47 16.06 -6.47 -12.94
C GLY A 47 15.13 -5.48 -13.66
N GLU A 48 14.52 -5.98 -14.74
CA GLU A 48 13.79 -5.15 -15.71
C GLU A 48 12.30 -5.47 -15.83
N ASP A 49 11.67 -5.98 -14.75
CA ASP A 49 10.22 -6.22 -14.77
C ASP A 49 9.45 -4.93 -15.11
N PRO A 50 8.66 -4.90 -16.20
CA PRO A 50 8.03 -3.67 -16.69
C PRO A 50 7.04 -3.05 -15.70
N ALA A 51 6.39 -3.87 -14.88
CA ALA A 51 5.46 -3.37 -13.87
C ALA A 51 6.23 -2.67 -12.74
N SER A 52 7.29 -3.29 -12.24
CA SER A 52 8.17 -2.72 -11.22
C SER A 52 8.84 -1.43 -11.69
N GLN A 53 9.30 -1.38 -12.95
CA GLN A 53 9.89 -0.17 -13.56
C GLN A 53 8.91 1.01 -13.57
N LEU A 54 7.64 0.77 -13.91
CA LEU A 54 6.60 1.80 -13.91
C LEU A 54 6.35 2.33 -12.49
N TYR A 55 6.25 1.42 -11.50
CA TYR A 55 6.04 1.81 -10.10
C TYR A 55 7.22 2.61 -9.55
N VAL A 56 8.46 2.19 -9.82
CA VAL A 56 9.67 2.91 -9.39
C VAL A 56 9.73 4.30 -10.02
N ARG A 57 9.42 4.42 -11.32
CA ARG A 57 9.35 5.74 -11.97
C ARG A 57 8.33 6.64 -11.32
N ASN A 58 7.10 6.16 -11.09
CA ASN A 58 6.03 6.95 -10.47
C ASN A 58 6.41 7.38 -9.04
N LYS A 59 7.05 6.50 -8.25
CA LYS A 59 7.56 6.81 -6.92
C LYS A 59 8.58 7.96 -6.98
N GLY A 60 9.57 7.86 -7.85
CA GLY A 60 10.60 8.88 -8.02
C GLY A 60 10.05 10.23 -8.46
N GLU A 61 9.18 10.24 -9.48
CA GLU A 61 8.55 11.47 -9.97
C GLU A 61 7.68 12.14 -8.88
N THR A 62 6.91 11.35 -8.12
CA THR A 62 6.07 11.90 -7.04
C THR A 62 6.91 12.43 -5.89
N THR A 63 8.01 11.74 -5.54
CA THR A 63 8.97 12.20 -4.53
C THR A 63 9.57 13.55 -4.90
N LEU A 64 10.02 13.72 -6.15
CA LEU A 64 10.55 14.98 -6.64
C LEU A 64 9.50 16.09 -6.67
N LYS A 65 8.25 15.79 -7.07
CA LYS A 65 7.12 16.75 -7.03
C LYS A 65 6.80 17.22 -5.62
N ALA A 66 6.99 16.36 -4.62
CA ALA A 66 6.85 16.71 -3.22
C ALA A 66 8.04 17.52 -2.66
N GLY A 67 9.00 17.93 -3.49
CA GLY A 67 10.17 18.71 -3.07
C GLY A 67 11.23 17.89 -2.31
N MET A 68 11.10 16.57 -2.26
CA MET A 68 12.01 15.67 -1.55
C MET A 68 13.16 15.19 -2.45
N ARG A 69 14.26 14.72 -1.86
CA ARG A 69 15.35 14.04 -2.59
C ARG A 69 14.88 12.65 -3.01
N SER A 70 15.16 12.26 -4.25
CA SER A 70 14.81 10.94 -4.80
C SER A 70 16.02 10.32 -5.49
N ASP A 71 16.55 9.25 -4.92
CA ASP A 71 17.67 8.48 -5.45
C ASP A 71 17.14 7.13 -5.97
N THR A 72 17.35 6.84 -7.24
CA THR A 72 16.92 5.57 -7.83
C THR A 72 18.12 4.74 -8.26
N HIS A 73 18.28 3.58 -7.65
CA HIS A 73 19.33 2.60 -7.95
C HIS A 73 18.74 1.48 -8.80
N ARG A 74 19.19 1.41 -10.06
CA ARG A 74 18.79 0.38 -11.02
C ARG A 74 19.92 -0.63 -11.16
N LEU A 75 19.68 -1.84 -10.69
CA LEU A 75 20.65 -2.91 -10.71
C LEU A 75 20.21 -3.98 -11.73
N PRO A 76 21.16 -4.60 -12.45
CA PRO A 76 20.84 -5.69 -13.37
C PRO A 76 20.30 -6.91 -12.62
N ASP A 77 19.58 -7.78 -13.32
CA ASP A 77 19.05 -9.03 -12.76
C ASP A 77 20.14 -10.03 -12.33
N THR A 78 21.37 -9.83 -12.83
CA THR A 78 22.57 -10.60 -12.43
C THR A 78 23.21 -10.14 -11.13
N THR A 79 22.73 -9.06 -10.52
CA THR A 79 23.25 -8.53 -9.24
C THR A 79 23.21 -9.61 -8.16
N THR A 80 24.33 -9.79 -7.48
CA THR A 80 24.41 -10.76 -6.37
C THR A 80 23.75 -10.22 -5.09
N GLN A 81 23.43 -11.12 -4.18
CA GLN A 81 22.90 -10.72 -2.87
C GLN A 81 23.91 -9.85 -2.11
N GLU A 82 25.20 -10.17 -2.16
CA GLU A 82 26.27 -9.44 -1.50
C GLU A 82 26.39 -8.01 -2.03
N GLU A 83 26.29 -7.81 -3.35
CA GLU A 83 26.32 -6.47 -3.96
C GLU A 83 25.09 -5.63 -3.53
N LEU A 84 23.90 -6.24 -3.48
CA LEU A 84 22.69 -5.56 -3.02
C LEU A 84 22.77 -5.20 -1.54
N LEU A 85 23.28 -6.11 -0.68
CA LEU A 85 23.46 -5.84 0.76
C LEU A 85 24.50 -4.75 0.99
N ALA A 86 25.58 -4.71 0.20
CA ALA A 86 26.59 -3.64 0.28
C ALA A 86 25.99 -2.27 -0.08
N LEU A 87 25.12 -2.19 -1.10
CA LEU A 87 24.38 -0.97 -1.43
C LEU A 87 23.47 -0.54 -0.29
N ILE A 88 22.71 -1.47 0.31
CA ILE A 88 21.83 -1.18 1.46
C ILE A 88 22.63 -0.65 2.63
N ALA A 89 23.78 -1.25 2.95
CA ALA A 89 24.66 -0.76 4.01
C ALA A 89 25.14 0.67 3.75
N ALA A 90 25.49 1.00 2.51
CA ALA A 90 25.87 2.37 2.12
C ALA A 90 24.70 3.35 2.28
N LEU A 91 23.48 2.96 1.89
CA LEU A 91 22.27 3.77 2.06
C LEU A 91 21.88 3.95 3.53
N ASN A 92 22.05 2.91 4.35
CA ASN A 92 21.86 3.02 5.81
C ASN A 92 22.82 4.05 6.43
N ALA A 93 24.04 4.14 5.93
CA ALA A 93 25.07 5.07 6.41
C ALA A 93 24.91 6.51 5.87
N ASP A 94 24.18 6.71 4.76
CA ASP A 94 23.96 8.04 4.17
C ASP A 94 22.96 8.84 5.03
N ALA A 95 23.44 9.90 5.70
CA ALA A 95 22.60 10.80 6.49
C ALA A 95 21.60 11.61 5.66
N GLY A 96 21.78 11.74 4.36
CA GLY A 96 20.82 12.40 3.45
C GLY A 96 19.72 11.46 2.93
N ILE A 97 19.78 10.17 3.23
CA ILE A 97 18.75 9.18 2.94
C ILE A 97 18.02 8.82 4.24
N HIS A 98 16.72 9.12 4.26
CA HIS A 98 15.85 8.89 5.40
C HIS A 98 14.89 7.72 5.19
N GLY A 99 14.64 7.36 3.93
CA GLY A 99 13.83 6.20 3.57
C GLY A 99 14.52 5.33 2.53
N ILE A 100 14.48 4.03 2.72
CA ILE A 100 14.98 3.02 1.78
C ILE A 100 13.83 2.10 1.41
N LEU A 101 13.66 1.90 0.11
CA LEU A 101 12.69 0.97 -0.45
C LEU A 101 13.40 0.04 -1.44
N VAL A 102 13.29 -1.26 -1.22
CA VAL A 102 13.71 -2.27 -2.20
C VAL A 102 12.48 -2.82 -2.90
N GLN A 103 12.36 -2.56 -4.21
CA GLN A 103 11.19 -2.94 -4.99
C GLN A 103 11.08 -4.46 -5.13
N LEU A 104 10.01 -5.03 -4.61
CA LEU A 104 9.66 -6.44 -4.77
C LEU A 104 8.86 -6.68 -6.06
N PRO A 105 8.95 -7.89 -6.67
CA PRO A 105 9.77 -9.02 -6.25
C PRO A 105 11.23 -8.89 -6.66
N LEU A 106 12.12 -9.52 -5.91
CA LEU A 106 13.53 -9.67 -6.27
C LEU A 106 13.75 -10.93 -7.13
N PRO A 107 14.86 -11.01 -7.91
CA PRO A 107 15.27 -12.23 -8.57
C PRO A 107 15.38 -13.41 -7.60
N LYS A 108 15.09 -14.63 -8.08
CA LYS A 108 14.99 -15.84 -7.22
C LYS A 108 16.26 -16.23 -6.48
N HIS A 109 17.42 -15.79 -6.94
CA HIS A 109 18.72 -16.06 -6.31
C HIS A 109 19.03 -15.11 -5.13
N ILE A 110 18.18 -14.11 -4.90
CA ILE A 110 18.31 -13.15 -3.80
C ILE A 110 17.24 -13.48 -2.74
N ASP A 111 17.67 -13.65 -1.50
CA ASP A 111 16.76 -13.82 -0.37
C ASP A 111 16.14 -12.48 0.03
N SER A 112 14.88 -12.28 -0.34
CA SER A 112 14.14 -11.06 -0.04
C SER A 112 14.00 -10.79 1.47
N ALA A 113 13.97 -11.83 2.30
CA ALA A 113 13.86 -11.65 3.75
C ALA A 113 15.16 -11.09 4.31
N ALA A 114 16.31 -11.65 3.91
CA ALA A 114 17.62 -11.13 4.32
C ALA A 114 17.85 -9.70 3.86
N VAL A 115 17.36 -9.33 2.64
CA VAL A 115 17.46 -7.98 2.11
C VAL A 115 16.63 -6.99 2.92
N LEU A 116 15.37 -7.33 3.23
CA LEU A 116 14.50 -6.47 4.03
C LEU A 116 15.02 -6.29 5.48
N ASP A 117 15.59 -7.35 6.06
CA ASP A 117 16.16 -7.33 7.42
C ASP A 117 17.47 -6.53 7.50
N ALA A 118 18.15 -6.30 6.38
CA ALA A 118 19.37 -5.48 6.31
C ALA A 118 19.09 -3.97 6.24
N ILE A 119 17.86 -3.54 5.98
CA ILE A 119 17.47 -2.13 6.00
C ILE A 119 17.43 -1.67 7.47
N ASP A 120 17.95 -0.48 7.75
CA ASP A 120 17.77 0.12 9.08
C ASP A 120 16.26 0.28 9.37
N PRO A 121 15.73 -0.27 10.47
CA PRO A 121 14.31 -0.15 10.82
C PRO A 121 13.77 1.27 10.84
N ASP A 122 14.60 2.27 11.13
CA ASP A 122 14.20 3.66 11.14
C ASP A 122 14.21 4.29 9.74
N LYS A 123 14.79 3.60 8.73
CA LYS A 123 14.75 3.94 7.30
C LYS A 123 13.86 2.99 6.47
N ASP A 124 13.28 1.96 7.07
CA ASP A 124 12.35 1.03 6.43
C ASP A 124 10.98 1.70 6.23
N VAL A 125 10.87 2.52 5.20
CA VAL A 125 9.65 3.31 4.94
C VAL A 125 8.51 2.50 4.30
N ASP A 126 8.77 1.27 3.86
CA ASP A 126 7.73 0.32 3.47
C ASP A 126 7.12 -0.42 4.69
N GLY A 127 7.79 -0.40 5.85
CA GLY A 127 7.31 -1.00 7.09
C GLY A 127 7.36 -2.53 7.11
N PHE A 128 8.27 -3.14 6.35
CA PHE A 128 8.35 -4.61 6.23
C PHE A 128 9.40 -5.25 7.13
N HIS A 129 10.31 -4.45 7.69
CA HIS A 129 11.31 -4.93 8.62
C HIS A 129 10.66 -5.53 9.88
N VAL A 130 11.21 -6.65 10.38
CA VAL A 130 10.62 -7.40 11.50
C VAL A 130 10.38 -6.53 12.74
N VAL A 131 11.23 -5.54 13.00
CA VAL A 131 11.08 -4.58 14.11
C VAL A 131 9.82 -3.73 13.91
N ASN A 132 9.57 -3.19 12.72
CA ASN A 132 8.38 -2.38 12.44
C ASN A 132 7.11 -3.23 12.44
N VAL A 133 7.16 -4.45 11.91
CA VAL A 133 6.06 -5.43 12.02
C VAL A 133 5.74 -5.75 13.47
N GLY A 134 6.76 -5.95 14.31
CA GLY A 134 6.58 -6.17 15.75
C GLY A 134 5.98 -4.95 16.46
N ARG A 135 6.49 -3.75 16.17
CA ARG A 135 5.95 -2.49 16.72
C ARG A 135 4.48 -2.32 16.37
N LEU A 136 4.10 -2.54 15.09
CA LEU A 136 2.70 -2.48 14.65
C LEU A 136 1.83 -3.50 15.39
N ALA A 137 2.31 -4.74 15.54
CA ALA A 137 1.55 -5.82 16.19
C ALA A 137 1.25 -5.55 17.68
N VAL A 138 2.09 -4.80 18.38
CA VAL A 138 1.94 -4.46 19.81
C VAL A 138 1.50 -3.00 20.04
N GLY A 139 1.14 -2.27 18.99
CA GLY A 139 0.65 -0.89 19.09
C GLY A 139 1.73 0.15 19.43
N LEU A 140 3.00 -0.12 19.15
CA LEU A 140 4.09 0.81 19.35
C LEU A 140 4.35 1.67 18.08
N PRO A 141 4.88 2.89 18.26
CA PRO A 141 5.26 3.73 17.12
C PRO A 141 6.32 3.06 16.24
N GLY A 142 6.08 3.00 14.95
CA GLY A 142 6.97 2.42 13.94
C GLY A 142 6.63 2.93 12.55
N MET A 143 7.28 2.37 11.54
CA MET A 143 6.86 2.53 10.16
C MET A 143 5.75 1.54 9.85
N THR A 144 4.67 2.03 9.25
CA THR A 144 3.51 1.21 8.91
C THR A 144 3.52 0.88 7.42
N PRO A 145 3.24 -0.36 7.01
CA PRO A 145 3.17 -0.71 5.60
C PRO A 145 2.24 0.21 4.81
N CYS A 146 2.76 0.76 3.70
CA CYS A 146 2.13 1.87 2.99
C CYS A 146 0.73 1.53 2.43
N THR A 147 0.56 0.34 1.84
CA THR A 147 -0.72 -0.08 1.26
C THR A 147 -1.81 -0.27 2.32
N PRO A 148 -1.57 -0.97 3.43
CA PRO A 148 -2.51 -1.04 4.55
C PRO A 148 -2.81 0.32 5.18
N LEU A 149 -1.79 1.18 5.37
CA LEU A 149 -1.97 2.51 5.92
C LEU A 149 -2.90 3.36 5.04
N GLY A 150 -2.64 3.40 3.73
CA GLY A 150 -3.50 4.12 2.78
C GLY A 150 -4.92 3.57 2.73
N SER A 151 -5.09 2.26 2.88
CA SER A 151 -6.41 1.63 2.98
C SER A 151 -7.15 2.05 4.24
N LEU A 152 -6.46 2.09 5.39
CA LEU A 152 -7.03 2.55 6.65
C LEU A 152 -7.44 4.03 6.58
N MET A 153 -6.59 4.90 6.03
CA MET A 153 -6.90 6.33 5.86
C MET A 153 -8.18 6.53 5.05
N MET A 154 -8.33 5.82 3.93
CA MET A 154 -9.56 5.88 3.13
C MET A 154 -10.78 5.34 3.88
N LEU A 155 -10.63 4.28 4.68
CA LEU A 155 -11.72 3.76 5.50
C LEU A 155 -12.16 4.77 6.57
N LYS A 156 -11.22 5.41 7.25
CA LYS A 156 -11.53 6.43 8.28
C LYS A 156 -12.22 7.65 7.68
N ASP A 157 -11.78 8.11 6.51
CA ASP A 157 -12.45 9.20 5.80
C ASP A 157 -13.91 8.86 5.45
N GLN A 158 -14.14 7.64 4.98
CA GLN A 158 -15.46 7.22 4.50
C GLN A 158 -16.43 6.83 5.61
N LEU A 159 -15.94 6.34 6.72
CA LEU A 159 -16.75 5.73 7.78
C LEU A 159 -16.64 6.48 9.12
N GLY A 160 -15.62 7.32 9.30
CA GLY A 160 -15.32 7.95 10.58
C GLY A 160 -14.81 6.95 11.62
N ASP A 161 -15.59 6.68 12.66
CA ASP A 161 -15.28 5.69 13.68
C ASP A 161 -15.50 4.27 13.13
N LEU A 162 -14.46 3.43 13.24
CA LEU A 162 -14.49 2.03 12.80
C LEU A 162 -14.81 1.06 13.96
N SER A 163 -14.95 1.58 15.17
CA SER A 163 -15.11 0.78 16.38
C SER A 163 -16.32 -0.16 16.29
N GLY A 164 -16.11 -1.43 16.62
CA GLY A 164 -17.15 -2.46 16.61
C GLY A 164 -17.54 -3.01 15.23
N LEU A 165 -17.02 -2.45 14.13
CA LEU A 165 -17.28 -2.98 12.79
C LEU A 165 -16.62 -4.34 12.59
N ASN A 166 -17.31 -5.23 11.86
CA ASN A 166 -16.77 -6.53 11.49
C ASN A 166 -15.94 -6.41 10.19
N ALA A 167 -14.63 -6.59 10.29
CA ALA A 167 -13.72 -6.51 9.17
C ALA A 167 -13.24 -7.90 8.73
N VAL A 168 -13.45 -8.24 7.48
CA VAL A 168 -12.94 -9.47 6.86
C VAL A 168 -11.84 -9.11 5.85
N ILE A 169 -10.63 -9.64 6.07
CA ILE A 169 -9.50 -9.48 5.18
C ILE A 169 -9.29 -10.79 4.43
N VAL A 170 -9.47 -10.78 3.11
CA VAL A 170 -9.21 -11.93 2.24
C VAL A 170 -7.79 -11.82 1.70
N GLY A 171 -6.88 -12.56 2.33
CA GLY A 171 -5.44 -12.52 2.10
C GLY A 171 -4.65 -12.40 3.39
N ARG A 172 -3.45 -13.03 3.45
CA ARG A 172 -2.62 -13.06 4.66
C ARG A 172 -1.14 -12.84 4.36
N SER A 173 -0.84 -12.04 3.34
CA SER A 173 0.54 -11.67 3.02
C SER A 173 1.17 -10.85 4.14
N ASN A 174 2.49 -10.91 4.26
CA ASN A 174 3.23 -10.11 5.24
C ASN A 174 3.18 -8.62 4.90
N ILE A 175 2.97 -8.29 3.63
CA ILE A 175 3.01 -6.90 3.14
C ILE A 175 1.65 -6.20 3.12
N VAL A 176 0.53 -6.94 3.15
CA VAL A 176 -0.83 -6.36 3.12
C VAL A 176 -1.74 -6.99 4.16
N GLY A 177 -2.08 -8.28 4.03
CA GLY A 177 -3.17 -8.88 4.82
C GLY A 177 -2.93 -8.87 6.32
N LYS A 178 -1.74 -9.26 6.77
CA LYS A 178 -1.39 -9.25 8.21
C LYS A 178 -1.32 -7.82 8.78
N PRO A 179 -0.58 -6.87 8.17
CA PRO A 179 -0.56 -5.50 8.69
C PRO A 179 -1.93 -4.81 8.64
N MET A 180 -2.76 -5.08 7.62
CA MET A 180 -4.13 -4.55 7.57
C MET A 180 -4.97 -5.04 8.75
N ALA A 181 -4.80 -6.32 9.13
CA ALA A 181 -5.48 -6.88 10.29
C ALA A 181 -5.07 -6.18 11.58
N GLN A 182 -3.79 -5.89 11.77
CA GLN A 182 -3.29 -5.17 12.95
C GLN A 182 -3.81 -3.73 13.00
N LEU A 183 -3.85 -3.05 11.87
CA LEU A 183 -4.38 -1.68 11.79
C LEU A 183 -5.87 -1.62 12.15
N LEU A 184 -6.69 -2.50 11.57
CA LEU A 184 -8.13 -2.54 11.87
C LEU A 184 -8.42 -3.00 13.31
N LEU A 185 -7.59 -3.90 13.85
CA LEU A 185 -7.67 -4.26 15.28
C LEU A 185 -7.34 -3.05 16.17
N GLY A 186 -6.35 -2.25 15.79
CA GLY A 186 -6.00 -0.99 16.48
C GLY A 186 -7.14 0.04 16.48
N GLU A 187 -7.98 0.05 15.44
CA GLU A 187 -9.21 0.87 15.35
C GLU A 187 -10.43 0.17 15.99
N SER A 188 -10.22 -0.82 16.84
CA SER A 188 -11.27 -1.55 17.59
C SER A 188 -12.27 -2.31 16.71
N CYS A 189 -11.90 -2.70 15.49
CA CYS A 189 -12.68 -3.61 14.68
C CYS A 189 -12.62 -5.05 15.20
N THR A 190 -13.69 -5.82 14.97
CA THR A 190 -13.63 -7.28 15.06
C THR A 190 -13.06 -7.81 13.75
N VAL A 191 -11.87 -8.43 13.80
CA VAL A 191 -11.11 -8.76 12.59
C VAL A 191 -11.05 -10.26 12.33
N THR A 192 -11.38 -10.65 11.11
CA THR A 192 -11.21 -12.03 10.61
C THR A 192 -10.28 -12.02 9.39
N VAL A 193 -9.22 -12.85 9.43
CA VAL A 193 -8.30 -13.05 8.30
C VAL A 193 -8.63 -14.34 7.59
N ALA A 194 -9.07 -14.24 6.34
CA ALA A 194 -9.40 -15.36 5.48
C ALA A 194 -8.27 -15.68 4.48
N HIS A 195 -8.18 -16.91 4.04
CA HIS A 195 -7.15 -17.39 3.13
C HIS A 195 -7.61 -18.60 2.32
N SER A 196 -6.76 -19.16 1.47
CA SER A 196 -7.09 -20.26 0.55
C SER A 196 -7.57 -21.57 1.23
N ARG A 197 -7.41 -21.70 2.55
CA ARG A 197 -7.90 -22.84 3.33
C ARG A 197 -9.12 -22.50 4.19
N THR A 198 -9.66 -21.29 4.09
CA THR A 198 -10.87 -20.88 4.79
C THR A 198 -12.06 -21.63 4.22
N ARG A 199 -12.87 -22.25 5.09
CA ARG A 199 -14.10 -22.93 4.71
C ARG A 199 -15.17 -21.89 4.42
N ASP A 200 -15.98 -22.14 3.40
CA ASP A 200 -17.11 -21.27 3.00
C ASP A 200 -16.75 -19.79 2.99
N LEU A 201 -15.72 -19.45 2.22
CA LEU A 201 -15.22 -18.07 2.09
C LEU A 201 -16.32 -17.09 1.69
N PRO A 202 -17.26 -17.42 0.76
CA PRO A 202 -18.38 -16.53 0.44
C PRO A 202 -19.27 -16.18 1.64
N ALA A 203 -19.64 -17.17 2.46
CA ALA A 203 -20.45 -16.93 3.64
C ALA A 203 -19.74 -16.03 4.65
N LEU A 204 -18.43 -16.23 4.84
CA LEU A 204 -17.63 -15.38 5.72
C LEU A 204 -17.57 -13.93 5.19
N CYS A 205 -17.33 -13.71 3.90
CA CYS A 205 -17.31 -12.37 3.30
C CYS A 205 -18.64 -11.63 3.49
N ARG A 206 -19.78 -12.32 3.42
CA ARG A 206 -21.11 -11.74 3.67
C ARG A 206 -21.34 -11.23 5.10
N THR A 207 -20.47 -11.55 6.04
CA THR A 207 -20.56 -11.00 7.41
C THR A 207 -19.87 -9.65 7.58
N ALA A 208 -19.08 -9.22 6.59
CA ALA A 208 -18.20 -8.07 6.70
C ALA A 208 -18.93 -6.73 6.53
N ASP A 209 -18.74 -5.80 7.46
CA ASP A 209 -19.02 -4.37 7.28
C ASP A 209 -17.92 -3.72 6.45
N ILE A 210 -16.68 -4.19 6.65
CA ILE A 210 -15.50 -3.82 5.89
C ILE A 210 -14.91 -5.09 5.26
N LEU A 211 -14.86 -5.14 3.93
CA LEU A 211 -14.24 -6.24 3.19
C LEU A 211 -12.97 -5.76 2.48
N VAL A 212 -11.82 -6.33 2.86
CA VAL A 212 -10.53 -6.03 2.23
C VAL A 212 -10.09 -7.22 1.38
N ALA A 213 -9.96 -7.02 0.08
CA ALA A 213 -9.51 -8.02 -0.89
C ALA A 213 -8.02 -7.84 -1.19
N ALA A 214 -7.18 -8.84 -0.87
CA ALA A 214 -5.72 -8.79 -1.03
C ALA A 214 -5.15 -10.19 -1.33
N VAL A 215 -5.66 -10.85 -2.38
CA VAL A 215 -5.29 -12.23 -2.75
C VAL A 215 -4.50 -12.34 -4.04
N GLY A 216 -4.46 -11.28 -4.86
CA GLY A 216 -3.80 -11.30 -6.16
C GLY A 216 -4.46 -12.24 -7.17
N ARG A 217 -5.79 -12.36 -7.11
CA ARG A 217 -6.59 -13.19 -8.02
C ARG A 217 -7.64 -12.33 -8.71
N PRO A 218 -7.58 -12.18 -10.05
CA PRO A 218 -8.46 -11.27 -10.77
C PRO A 218 -9.93 -11.63 -10.60
N GLU A 219 -10.73 -10.65 -10.17
CA GLU A 219 -12.20 -10.71 -10.11
C GLU A 219 -12.74 -11.95 -9.34
N MET A 220 -11.97 -12.44 -8.33
CA MET A 220 -12.32 -13.64 -7.56
C MET A 220 -13.54 -13.43 -6.66
N ILE A 221 -13.61 -12.27 -6.00
CA ILE A 221 -14.70 -11.95 -5.07
C ILE A 221 -15.87 -11.40 -5.87
N LYS A 222 -17.02 -12.10 -5.80
CA LYS A 222 -18.22 -11.78 -6.54
C LYS A 222 -19.19 -10.91 -5.74
N GLY A 223 -20.15 -10.29 -6.42
CA GLY A 223 -21.16 -9.45 -5.78
C GLY A 223 -21.96 -10.18 -4.71
N ASP A 224 -22.29 -11.45 -4.93
CA ASP A 224 -23.03 -12.30 -3.97
C ASP A 224 -22.23 -12.69 -2.71
N TRP A 225 -20.91 -12.39 -2.68
CA TRP A 225 -20.08 -12.55 -1.46
C TRP A 225 -20.09 -11.31 -0.56
N ILE A 226 -20.63 -10.19 -1.05
CA ILE A 226 -20.58 -8.90 -0.38
C ILE A 226 -21.88 -8.70 0.43
N LYS A 227 -21.72 -8.31 1.68
CA LYS A 227 -22.85 -7.85 2.51
C LYS A 227 -23.42 -6.57 1.90
N PRO A 228 -24.75 -6.47 1.66
CA PRO A 228 -25.35 -5.23 1.19
C PRO A 228 -24.97 -4.03 2.06
N GLY A 229 -24.49 -2.98 1.43
CA GLY A 229 -24.03 -1.76 2.10
C GLY A 229 -22.61 -1.79 2.67
N ALA A 230 -21.89 -2.91 2.58
CA ALA A 230 -20.50 -3.01 3.05
C ALA A 230 -19.56 -2.04 2.33
N THR A 231 -18.48 -1.66 3.00
CA THR A 231 -17.37 -0.91 2.40
C THR A 231 -16.30 -1.89 1.93
N VAL A 232 -15.96 -1.81 0.64
CA VAL A 232 -15.03 -2.73 -0.02
C VAL A 232 -13.74 -2.01 -0.40
N ILE A 233 -12.62 -2.51 0.11
CA ILE A 233 -11.26 -2.07 -0.27
C ILE A 233 -10.62 -3.17 -1.12
N ASP A 234 -10.46 -2.91 -2.40
CA ASP A 234 -9.81 -3.81 -3.34
C ASP A 234 -8.34 -3.41 -3.53
N VAL A 235 -7.45 -4.19 -2.95
CA VAL A 235 -5.99 -4.00 -3.03
C VAL A 235 -5.41 -4.68 -4.27
N GLY A 236 -6.17 -5.55 -4.91
CA GLY A 236 -5.73 -6.34 -6.06
C GLY A 236 -5.28 -5.47 -7.24
N ILE A 237 -4.16 -5.85 -7.85
CA ILE A 237 -3.68 -5.27 -9.11
C ILE A 237 -3.31 -6.43 -10.02
N ASN A 238 -4.25 -6.82 -10.88
CA ASN A 238 -4.09 -7.96 -11.76
C ASN A 238 -4.11 -7.50 -13.22
N ARG A 239 -3.18 -7.99 -14.03
CA ARG A 239 -3.17 -7.78 -15.48
C ARG A 239 -3.86 -8.95 -16.16
N VAL A 240 -4.95 -8.66 -16.87
CA VAL A 240 -5.71 -9.63 -17.64
C VAL A 240 -5.81 -9.19 -19.10
N PRO A 241 -6.05 -10.09 -20.06
CA PRO A 241 -6.24 -9.69 -21.45
C PRO A 241 -7.32 -8.60 -21.61
N SER A 242 -7.16 -7.75 -22.60
CA SER A 242 -8.17 -6.74 -22.93
C SER A 242 -9.52 -7.40 -23.20
N LYS A 243 -10.64 -6.73 -22.84
CA LYS A 243 -11.99 -7.19 -23.23
C LYS A 243 -12.25 -7.06 -24.74
N ASP A 244 -11.51 -6.18 -25.42
CA ASP A 244 -11.53 -6.04 -26.88
C ASP A 244 -10.72 -7.18 -27.51
N PRO A 245 -11.33 -8.08 -28.30
CA PRO A 245 -10.64 -9.22 -28.88
C PRO A 245 -9.45 -8.85 -29.78
N VAL A 246 -9.53 -7.73 -30.51
CA VAL A 246 -8.45 -7.25 -31.39
C VAL A 246 -7.24 -6.85 -30.53
N LYS A 247 -7.48 -6.05 -29.49
CA LYS A 247 -6.43 -5.62 -28.56
C LYS A 247 -5.85 -6.79 -27.77
N ALA A 248 -6.70 -7.77 -27.39
CA ALA A 248 -6.23 -8.98 -26.72
C ALA A 248 -5.31 -9.81 -27.61
N ALA A 249 -5.63 -9.95 -28.89
CA ALA A 249 -4.79 -10.63 -29.89
C ALA A 249 -3.44 -9.90 -30.11
N GLU A 250 -3.39 -8.58 -29.89
CA GLU A 250 -2.18 -7.76 -29.90
C GLU A 250 -1.40 -7.83 -28.57
N GLY A 251 -1.78 -8.69 -27.62
CA GLY A 251 -1.17 -8.82 -26.31
C GLY A 251 -1.47 -7.67 -25.34
N LYS A 252 -2.41 -6.77 -25.65
CA LYS A 252 -2.80 -5.68 -24.76
C LYS A 252 -3.58 -6.20 -23.56
N THR A 253 -3.27 -5.67 -22.38
CA THR A 253 -3.90 -6.04 -21.11
C THR A 253 -4.69 -4.88 -20.52
N ARG A 254 -5.63 -5.20 -19.63
CA ARG A 254 -6.29 -4.27 -18.71
C ARG A 254 -5.95 -4.62 -17.27
N VAL A 255 -6.02 -3.63 -16.39
CA VAL A 255 -5.84 -3.82 -14.95
C VAL A 255 -7.21 -4.03 -14.32
N VAL A 256 -7.29 -5.03 -13.43
CA VAL A 256 -8.48 -5.34 -12.61
C VAL A 256 -8.07 -5.64 -11.18
N GLY A 257 -9.03 -5.52 -10.26
CA GLY A 257 -8.84 -5.89 -8.87
C GLY A 257 -9.05 -7.38 -8.60
N ASP A 258 -9.09 -7.70 -7.31
CA ASP A 258 -9.46 -9.03 -6.80
C ASP A 258 -10.99 -9.18 -6.70
N VAL A 259 -11.73 -8.07 -6.74
CA VAL A 259 -13.19 -8.01 -6.69
C VAL A 259 -13.75 -7.85 -8.09
N ASP A 260 -14.83 -8.56 -8.41
CA ASP A 260 -15.61 -8.28 -9.61
C ASP A 260 -16.36 -6.96 -9.41
N PHE A 261 -15.72 -5.87 -9.89
CA PHE A 261 -16.21 -4.52 -9.68
C PHE A 261 -17.63 -4.30 -10.20
N ASN A 262 -17.98 -4.91 -11.36
CA ASN A 262 -19.28 -4.69 -11.98
C ASN A 262 -20.42 -5.31 -11.14
N GLU A 263 -20.18 -6.44 -10.50
CA GLU A 263 -21.16 -7.05 -9.59
C GLU A 263 -21.15 -6.33 -8.23
N ALA A 264 -19.95 -6.05 -7.70
CA ALA A 264 -19.78 -5.48 -6.38
C ALA A 264 -20.38 -4.09 -6.22
N VAL A 265 -20.30 -3.25 -7.25
CA VAL A 265 -20.83 -1.88 -7.23
C VAL A 265 -22.37 -1.81 -7.08
N GLU A 266 -23.07 -2.88 -7.41
CA GLU A 266 -24.53 -2.99 -7.27
C GLU A 266 -24.96 -3.44 -5.86
N VAL A 267 -24.01 -3.89 -5.01
CA VAL A 267 -24.29 -4.48 -3.68
C VAL A 267 -23.63 -3.70 -2.55
N ALA A 268 -22.38 -3.29 -2.74
CA ALA A 268 -21.62 -2.55 -1.75
C ALA A 268 -22.22 -1.15 -1.51
N GLY A 269 -21.99 -0.60 -0.32
CA GLY A 269 -22.28 0.82 -0.05
C GLY A 269 -21.18 1.73 -0.58
N ARG A 270 -19.92 1.28 -0.48
CA ARG A 270 -18.71 1.98 -0.95
C ARG A 270 -17.70 0.99 -1.49
N ILE A 271 -16.95 1.40 -2.52
CA ILE A 271 -15.92 0.53 -3.13
C ILE A 271 -14.77 1.34 -3.73
N THR A 272 -13.54 0.85 -3.58
CA THR A 272 -12.39 1.39 -4.31
C THR A 272 -12.37 0.87 -5.75
N PRO A 273 -12.18 1.73 -6.77
CA PRO A 273 -11.96 1.28 -8.15
C PRO A 273 -10.54 0.72 -8.34
N VAL A 274 -10.37 -0.16 -9.32
CA VAL A 274 -9.05 -0.61 -9.78
C VAL A 274 -8.97 -0.43 -11.29
N PRO A 275 -8.06 0.42 -11.79
CA PRO A 275 -7.11 1.28 -11.07
C PRO A 275 -7.74 2.53 -10.45
N GLY A 276 -6.99 3.23 -9.57
CA GLY A 276 -7.39 4.54 -9.02
C GLY A 276 -7.85 4.53 -7.57
N GLY A 277 -7.96 3.34 -6.94
CA GLY A 277 -8.24 3.19 -5.52
C GLY A 277 -6.94 3.15 -4.68
N VAL A 278 -6.58 1.96 -4.18
CA VAL A 278 -5.49 1.77 -3.21
C VAL A 278 -4.10 2.11 -3.75
N GLY A 279 -3.81 1.79 -5.03
CA GLY A 279 -2.46 1.94 -5.59
C GLY A 279 -1.84 3.34 -5.46
N PRO A 280 -2.55 4.45 -5.81
CA PRO A 280 -2.04 5.80 -5.60
C PRO A 280 -1.71 6.11 -4.15
N MET A 281 -2.51 5.64 -3.19
CA MET A 281 -2.29 5.86 -1.76
C MET A 281 -1.00 5.21 -1.25
N THR A 282 -0.60 4.08 -1.82
CA THR A 282 0.68 3.42 -1.46
C THR A 282 1.86 4.36 -1.67
N ILE A 283 1.88 5.13 -2.77
CA ILE A 283 2.96 6.09 -3.05
C ILE A 283 2.88 7.28 -2.08
N ALA A 284 1.69 7.82 -1.85
CA ALA A 284 1.53 8.95 -0.93
C ALA A 284 1.95 8.59 0.51
N CYS A 285 1.57 7.41 1.01
CA CYS A 285 1.99 6.91 2.31
C CYS A 285 3.50 6.65 2.40
N LEU A 286 4.13 6.20 1.31
CA LEU A 286 5.59 6.05 1.25
C LEU A 286 6.30 7.38 1.47
N LEU A 287 5.80 8.46 0.86
CA LEU A 287 6.35 9.79 1.05
C LEU A 287 6.10 10.30 2.48
N ALA A 288 4.93 10.05 3.05
CA ALA A 288 4.60 10.40 4.44
C ALA A 288 5.52 9.66 5.44
N ASN A 289 5.77 8.36 5.22
CA ASN A 289 6.73 7.59 6.02
C ASN A 289 8.15 8.16 5.88
N THR A 290 8.58 8.54 4.67
CA THR A 290 9.90 9.12 4.43
C THR A 290 10.05 10.49 5.13
N TYR A 291 9.03 11.32 5.11
CA TYR A 291 8.97 12.57 5.88
C TYR A 291 9.06 12.29 7.39
N THR A 292 8.29 11.33 7.88
CA THR A 292 8.32 10.91 9.30
C THR A 292 9.71 10.42 9.72
N ALA A 293 10.38 9.63 8.88
CA ALA A 293 11.75 9.17 9.11
C ALA A 293 12.74 10.35 9.18
N ALA A 294 12.62 11.32 8.27
CA ALA A 294 13.46 12.52 8.27
C ALA A 294 13.26 13.37 9.53
N CYS A 295 12.01 13.54 9.98
CA CYS A 295 11.73 14.24 11.25
C CYS A 295 12.39 13.51 12.43
N ARG A 296 12.23 12.19 12.53
CA ARG A 296 12.84 11.37 13.61
C ARG A 296 14.36 11.49 13.61
N ALA A 297 14.99 11.41 12.45
CA ALA A 297 16.44 11.56 12.31
C ALA A 297 16.93 12.96 12.74
N ALA A 298 16.10 13.99 12.56
CA ALA A 298 16.37 15.36 13.00
C ALA A 298 16.00 15.64 14.48
N GLY A 299 15.45 14.67 15.20
CA GLY A 299 14.92 14.88 16.56
C GLY A 299 13.68 15.78 16.61
N VAL A 300 12.94 15.86 15.52
CA VAL A 300 11.71 16.67 15.35
C VAL A 300 10.50 15.76 15.43
N THR A 301 9.46 16.17 16.15
CA THR A 301 8.19 15.46 16.15
C THR A 301 7.50 15.63 14.78
N PRO A 302 7.18 14.56 14.05
CA PRO A 302 6.50 14.68 12.78
C PRO A 302 5.08 15.22 12.96
N GLU A 303 4.63 16.03 12.01
CA GLU A 303 3.22 16.44 11.93
C GLU A 303 2.36 15.21 11.62
N ASP A 304 1.14 15.17 12.17
CA ASP A 304 0.18 14.14 11.77
C ASP A 304 -0.36 14.45 10.36
N LEU A 305 0.07 13.66 9.40
CA LEU A 305 -0.37 13.76 8.01
C LEU A 305 -1.51 12.80 7.68
N ASN A 306 -1.92 11.96 8.65
CA ASN A 306 -2.88 10.88 8.45
C ASN A 306 -4.31 11.27 8.89
N SER A 307 -4.48 12.45 9.46
CA SER A 307 -5.78 13.00 9.94
C SER A 307 -6.50 13.83 8.88
#